data_6f52724b7d4f139e0f5573cada37890f
#
_entry.id   6f52724b7d4f139e0f5573cada37890f
#
_cell.length_a   1.000
_cell.length_b   1.000
_cell.length_c   1.000
_cell.angle_alpha   90.00
_cell.angle_beta   90.00
_cell.angle_gamma   90.00
#
_symmetry.space_group_name_H-M   'P 1'
#
loop_
_entity.id
_entity.type
_entity.pdbx_description
1 polymer ?
#
loop_
_entity_poly.entity_id
_entity_poly.type
_entity_poly.pdbx_seq_one_letter_code
_entity_poly.pdbx_strand_id
1 'polypeptide(L)'
;MQIKFGKAAFDFIPDTFVVPEEFGEFCNHFNLERKKTGKSSLWIVKPQNLSRGRGIYLIDDVAEISLDDPSVVSKYIGNPLLINGCKFDLRVYVLVTSFEPLKIYVFKEGLARFATHQYKDNAEKQDKFMHLTNYSINKKSS
;
A
#
# COMPACT_ATOMS: atom_id res chain seq x y z
N MET A 1 -6.34 13.49 -12.54
CA MET A 1 -7.37 12.54 -12.98
C MET A 1 -8.58 12.55 -12.03
N GLN A 2 -8.45 12.31 -10.73
CA GLN A 2 -9.58 12.35 -9.77
C GLN A 2 -10.31 13.70 -9.75
N ILE A 3 -9.59 14.82 -9.90
CA ILE A 3 -10.19 16.16 -10.00
C ILE A 3 -11.11 16.26 -11.21
N LYS A 4 -10.76 15.64 -12.34
CA LYS A 4 -11.54 15.72 -13.60
C LYS A 4 -12.73 14.75 -13.63
N PHE A 5 -12.59 13.55 -13.07
CA PHE A 5 -13.57 12.47 -13.21
C PHE A 5 -14.28 12.10 -11.89
N GLY A 6 -13.92 12.77 -10.80
CA GLY A 6 -14.42 12.49 -9.46
C GLY A 6 -13.77 11.29 -8.78
N LYS A 7 -13.84 11.26 -7.44
CA LYS A 7 -13.22 10.23 -6.61
C LYS A 7 -13.82 8.84 -6.87
N ALA A 8 -15.11 8.74 -7.13
CA ALA A 8 -15.80 7.48 -7.37
C ALA A 8 -15.27 6.69 -8.58
N ALA A 9 -14.76 7.39 -9.62
CA ALA A 9 -14.14 6.75 -10.77
C ALA A 9 -12.80 6.07 -10.46
N PHE A 10 -12.22 6.34 -9.29
CA PHE A 10 -10.90 5.84 -8.86
C PHE A 10 -10.95 5.09 -7.52
N ASP A 11 -12.14 4.66 -7.09
CA ASP A 11 -12.35 3.96 -5.81
C ASP A 11 -11.79 2.52 -5.79
N PHE A 12 -11.01 2.16 -6.80
CA PHE A 12 -10.28 0.89 -6.86
C PHE A 12 -8.85 0.96 -6.31
N ILE A 13 -8.38 2.17 -5.89
CA ILE A 13 -7.08 2.37 -5.27
C ILE A 13 -7.26 3.01 -3.88
N PRO A 14 -6.43 2.65 -2.89
CA PRO A 14 -6.48 3.29 -1.57
C PRO A 14 -6.11 4.77 -1.64
N ASP A 15 -6.63 5.56 -0.69
CA ASP A 15 -6.20 6.96 -0.52
C ASP A 15 -4.70 7.02 -0.38
N THR A 16 -4.05 7.90 -1.16
CA THR A 16 -2.60 7.96 -1.29
C THR A 16 -2.15 9.41 -1.39
N PHE A 17 -1.06 9.72 -0.69
CA PHE A 17 -0.45 11.04 -0.62
C PHE A 17 1.05 10.95 -0.86
N VAL A 18 1.63 11.99 -1.45
CA VAL A 18 3.08 12.15 -1.64
C VAL A 18 3.60 13.13 -0.59
N VAL A 19 4.52 12.70 0.23
CA VAL A 19 5.10 13.55 1.28
C VAL A 19 6.57 13.86 0.95
N PRO A 20 7.07 15.07 1.24
CA PRO A 20 6.46 16.10 2.10
C PRO A 20 5.39 16.98 1.44
N GLU A 21 5.24 16.98 0.10
CA GLU A 21 4.42 17.96 -0.64
C GLU A 21 2.96 17.99 -0.19
N GLU A 22 2.34 16.82 -0.01
CA GLU A 22 0.92 16.67 0.37
C GLU A 22 0.74 16.37 1.88
N PHE A 23 1.76 16.61 2.72
CA PHE A 23 1.69 16.25 4.14
C PHE A 23 0.54 16.96 4.89
N GLY A 24 0.28 18.23 4.59
CA GLY A 24 -0.84 18.96 5.18
C GLY A 24 -2.21 18.35 4.82
N GLU A 25 -2.39 17.94 3.56
CA GLU A 25 -3.61 17.29 3.09
C GLU A 25 -3.77 15.90 3.75
N PHE A 26 -2.67 15.14 3.85
CA PHE A 26 -2.64 13.86 4.56
C PHE A 26 -3.06 14.02 6.03
N CYS A 27 -2.49 14.98 6.78
CA CYS A 27 -2.85 15.23 8.17
C CYS A 27 -4.34 15.57 8.33
N ASN A 28 -4.88 16.42 7.46
CA ASN A 28 -6.29 16.77 7.47
C ASN A 28 -7.16 15.52 7.21
N HIS A 29 -6.82 14.72 6.22
CA HIS A 29 -7.54 13.49 5.88
C HIS A 29 -7.52 12.48 7.03
N PHE A 30 -6.34 12.21 7.60
CA PHE A 30 -6.14 11.32 8.74
C PHE A 30 -6.99 11.73 9.95
N ASN A 31 -6.96 13.01 10.31
CA ASN A 31 -7.73 13.54 11.43
C ASN A 31 -9.25 13.48 11.20
N LEU A 32 -9.71 13.77 9.99
CA LEU A 32 -11.12 13.64 9.63
C LEU A 32 -11.61 12.20 9.72
N GLU A 33 -10.81 11.25 9.24
CA GLU A 33 -11.14 9.83 9.33
C GLU A 33 -11.20 9.36 10.79
N ARG A 34 -10.20 9.72 11.60
CA ARG A 34 -10.17 9.42 13.04
C ARG A 34 -11.39 9.97 13.78
N LYS A 35 -11.82 11.19 13.44
CA LYS A 35 -13.05 11.80 14.01
C LYS A 35 -14.31 11.02 13.61
N LYS A 36 -14.40 10.53 12.38
CA LYS A 36 -15.57 9.80 11.86
C LYS A 36 -15.66 8.38 12.42
N THR A 37 -14.54 7.68 12.56
CA THR A 37 -14.51 6.25 12.93
C THR A 37 -14.25 6.01 14.41
N GLY A 38 -13.76 7.02 15.14
CA GLY A 38 -13.32 6.88 16.53
C GLY A 38 -12.05 6.03 16.71
N LYS A 39 -11.44 5.60 15.60
CA LYS A 39 -10.24 4.74 15.60
C LYS A 39 -9.16 5.32 14.71
N SER A 40 -7.92 5.02 15.03
CA SER A 40 -6.78 5.28 14.15
C SER A 40 -6.75 4.23 13.04
N SER A 41 -6.58 4.68 11.79
CA SER A 41 -6.40 3.79 10.64
C SER A 41 -4.91 3.54 10.43
N LEU A 42 -4.57 2.33 9.96
CA LEU A 42 -3.21 2.02 9.55
C LEU A 42 -2.91 2.61 8.17
N TRP A 43 -1.70 3.13 8.04
CA TRP A 43 -1.15 3.64 6.78
C TRP A 43 0.20 3.01 6.52
N ILE A 44 0.55 2.83 5.25
CA ILE A 44 1.83 2.28 4.82
C ILE A 44 2.67 3.38 4.18
N VAL A 45 3.89 3.55 4.69
CA VAL A 45 4.87 4.52 4.19
C VAL A 45 5.89 3.80 3.33
N LYS A 46 6.10 4.31 2.10
CA LYS A 46 6.97 3.73 1.09
C LYS A 46 7.95 4.80 0.59
N PRO A 47 9.23 4.77 1.01
CA PRO A 47 10.24 5.70 0.51
C PRO A 47 10.39 5.60 -1.02
N GLN A 48 10.46 6.75 -1.72
CA GLN A 48 10.53 6.80 -3.18
C GLN A 48 11.82 6.18 -3.74
N ASN A 49 12.94 6.39 -3.07
CA ASN A 49 14.27 6.00 -3.55
C ASN A 49 14.66 4.55 -3.21
N LEU A 50 13.74 3.78 -2.61
CA LEU A 50 14.01 2.42 -2.19
C LEU A 50 13.15 1.42 -2.96
N SER A 51 13.69 0.22 -3.14
CA SER A 51 13.03 -0.86 -3.85
C SER A 51 13.00 -2.15 -3.02
N ARG A 52 12.26 -3.16 -3.49
CA ARG A 52 12.23 -4.50 -2.91
C ARG A 52 11.72 -4.55 -1.45
N GLY A 53 10.87 -3.61 -1.08
CA GLY A 53 10.29 -3.51 0.27
C GLY A 53 11.21 -2.88 1.33
N ARG A 54 12.39 -2.39 0.94
CA ARG A 54 13.30 -1.71 1.88
C ARG A 54 12.68 -0.40 2.37
N GLY A 55 12.85 -0.10 3.67
CA GLY A 55 12.38 1.13 4.28
C GLY A 55 10.86 1.27 4.37
N ILE A 56 10.07 0.27 3.95
CA ILE A 56 8.60 0.28 4.12
C ILE A 56 8.26 0.03 5.59
N TYR A 57 7.33 0.81 6.12
CA TYR A 57 6.81 0.66 7.48
C TYR A 57 5.34 1.07 7.57
N LEU A 58 4.65 0.61 8.62
CA LEU A 58 3.28 0.98 8.94
C LEU A 58 3.25 2.01 10.06
N ILE A 59 2.28 2.92 9.96
CA ILE A 59 2.00 3.96 10.96
C ILE A 59 0.53 3.97 11.33
N ASP A 60 0.21 4.40 12.53
CA ASP A 60 -1.13 4.72 13.02
C ASP A 60 -1.20 6.12 13.67
N ASP A 61 -0.10 6.87 13.59
CA ASP A 61 -0.02 8.28 13.94
C ASP A 61 0.79 9.06 12.90
N VAL A 62 0.37 10.29 12.61
CA VAL A 62 1.05 11.18 11.66
C VAL A 62 2.45 11.59 12.12
N ALA A 63 2.69 11.61 13.43
CA ALA A 63 4.00 11.93 14.00
C ALA A 63 5.09 10.89 13.71
N GLU A 64 4.71 9.69 13.27
CA GLU A 64 5.65 8.64 12.91
C GLU A 64 6.27 8.82 11.50
N ILE A 65 5.82 9.80 10.72
CA ILE A 65 6.34 10.05 9.37
C ILE A 65 7.60 10.89 9.46
N SER A 66 8.70 10.40 8.87
CA SER A 66 9.84 11.25 8.54
C SER A 66 9.55 12.04 7.26
N LEU A 67 9.80 13.34 7.31
CA LEU A 67 9.70 14.24 6.15
C LEU A 67 11.06 14.51 5.49
N ASP A 68 12.13 13.90 5.99
CA ASP A 68 13.49 14.07 5.45
C ASP A 68 13.65 13.42 4.08
N ASP A 69 12.95 12.30 3.86
CA ASP A 69 12.96 11.55 2.61
C ASP A 69 11.59 11.54 1.93
N PRO A 70 11.52 11.90 0.64
CA PRO A 70 10.28 11.79 -0.12
C PRO A 70 9.69 10.38 -0.08
N SER A 71 8.41 10.29 0.26
CA SER A 71 7.72 9.02 0.47
C SER A 71 6.29 9.05 -0.06
N VAL A 72 5.77 7.87 -0.40
CA VAL A 72 4.36 7.67 -0.72
C VAL A 72 3.68 7.06 0.49
N VAL A 73 2.64 7.72 1.00
CA VAL A 73 1.83 7.28 2.13
C VAL A 73 0.48 6.84 1.61
N SER A 74 0.15 5.56 1.77
CA SER A 74 -1.12 4.99 1.30
C SER A 74 -1.90 4.38 2.46
N LYS A 75 -3.24 4.48 2.39
CA LYS A 75 -4.08 3.79 3.36
C LYS A 75 -3.81 2.29 3.30
N TYR A 76 -3.53 1.67 4.45
CA TYR A 76 -3.27 0.25 4.52
C TYR A 76 -4.57 -0.55 4.46
N ILE A 77 -4.60 -1.61 3.66
CA ILE A 77 -5.73 -2.54 3.58
C ILE A 77 -5.59 -3.55 4.71
N GLY A 78 -6.24 -3.27 5.84
CA GLY A 78 -6.16 -4.08 7.05
C GLY A 78 -6.97 -5.39 7.01
N ASN A 79 -7.86 -5.55 6.03
CA ASN A 79 -8.65 -6.76 5.83
C ASN A 79 -8.40 -7.37 4.45
N PRO A 80 -7.19 -7.89 4.17
CA PRO A 80 -6.87 -8.50 2.89
C PRO A 80 -7.51 -9.89 2.76
N LEU A 81 -7.72 -10.34 1.52
CA LEU A 81 -7.97 -11.75 1.25
C LEU A 81 -6.75 -12.57 1.67
N LEU A 82 -6.97 -13.67 2.38
CA LEU A 82 -5.91 -14.56 2.86
C LEU A 82 -6.02 -15.94 2.21
N ILE A 83 -4.87 -16.57 1.96
CA ILE A 83 -4.77 -17.98 1.60
C ILE A 83 -3.94 -18.68 2.68
N ASN A 84 -4.52 -19.71 3.31
CA ASN A 84 -3.92 -20.42 4.45
C ASN A 84 -3.49 -19.47 5.60
N GLY A 85 -4.29 -18.42 5.84
CA GLY A 85 -3.99 -17.42 6.87
C GLY A 85 -2.87 -16.44 6.53
N CYS A 86 -2.27 -16.52 5.36
CA CYS A 86 -1.19 -15.63 4.92
C CYS A 86 -1.69 -14.60 3.91
N LYS A 87 -1.17 -13.38 4.04
CA LYS A 87 -1.35 -12.33 3.04
C LYS A 87 -0.59 -12.68 1.77
N PHE A 88 -1.16 -12.36 0.62
CA PHE A 88 -0.52 -12.54 -0.68
C PHE A 88 -0.77 -11.35 -1.60
N ASP A 89 0.02 -11.27 -2.66
CA ASP A 89 -0.25 -10.41 -3.80
C ASP A 89 -0.04 -11.15 -5.11
N LEU A 90 -0.58 -10.60 -6.18
CA LEU A 90 -0.42 -11.10 -7.53
C LEU A 90 0.44 -10.15 -8.36
N ARG A 91 1.46 -10.68 -9.00
CA ARG A 91 2.21 -10.00 -10.04
C ARG A 91 1.63 -10.38 -11.40
N VAL A 92 0.85 -9.46 -11.96
CA VAL A 92 0.26 -9.59 -13.29
C VAL A 92 1.07 -8.75 -14.28
N TYR A 93 1.32 -9.31 -15.48
CA TYR A 93 2.06 -8.62 -16.53
C TYR A 93 1.09 -8.13 -17.59
N VAL A 94 1.16 -6.86 -17.89
CA VAL A 94 0.28 -6.17 -18.83
C VAL A 94 1.13 -5.42 -19.85
N LEU A 95 0.84 -5.64 -21.15
CA LEU A 95 1.44 -4.92 -22.26
C LEU A 95 0.39 -3.99 -22.87
N VAL A 96 0.70 -2.71 -22.94
CA VAL A 96 -0.10 -1.72 -23.66
C VAL A 96 0.64 -1.36 -24.96
N THR A 97 0.02 -1.69 -26.11
CA THR A 97 0.64 -1.47 -27.42
C THR A 97 0.12 -0.24 -28.12
N SER A 98 -1.02 0.30 -27.70
CA SER A 98 -1.61 1.53 -28.23
C SER A 98 -2.50 2.17 -27.19
N PHE A 99 -2.56 3.50 -27.14
CA PHE A 99 -3.48 4.29 -26.32
C PHE A 99 -4.70 4.79 -27.11
N GLU A 100 -4.57 4.93 -28.44
CA GLU A 100 -5.64 5.36 -29.33
C GLU A 100 -5.61 4.53 -30.63
N PRO A 101 -6.54 3.59 -30.82
CA PRO A 101 -7.45 3.01 -29.83
C PRO A 101 -6.68 2.23 -28.76
N LEU A 102 -7.21 2.15 -27.54
CA LEU A 102 -6.58 1.44 -26.43
C LEU A 102 -6.48 -0.06 -26.74
N LYS A 103 -5.25 -0.60 -26.73
CA LYS A 103 -4.96 -2.03 -26.92
C LYS A 103 -4.12 -2.54 -25.75
N ILE A 104 -4.72 -3.45 -24.99
CA ILE A 104 -4.11 -4.04 -23.78
C ILE A 104 -4.07 -5.55 -23.91
N TYR A 105 -2.91 -6.13 -23.60
CA TYR A 105 -2.71 -7.57 -23.52
C TYR A 105 -2.31 -7.94 -22.10
N VAL A 106 -3.02 -8.89 -21.52
CA VAL A 106 -2.69 -9.43 -20.21
C VAL A 106 -2.05 -10.80 -20.41
N PHE A 107 -0.85 -10.97 -19.89
CA PHE A 107 -0.18 -12.27 -19.93
C PHE A 107 -0.92 -13.25 -19.00
N LYS A 108 -1.22 -14.44 -19.50
CA LYS A 108 -2.03 -15.42 -18.78
C LYS A 108 -1.37 -16.00 -17.54
N GLU A 109 -0.05 -15.97 -17.49
CA GLU A 109 0.73 -16.44 -16.35
C GLU A 109 1.13 -15.24 -15.47
N GLY A 110 1.30 -15.47 -14.17
CA GLY A 110 1.72 -14.48 -13.20
C GLY A 110 2.43 -15.13 -12.03
N LEU A 111 2.76 -14.33 -11.04
CA LEU A 111 3.39 -14.80 -9.80
C LEU A 111 2.51 -14.47 -8.61
N ALA A 112 2.17 -15.45 -7.79
CA ALA A 112 1.64 -15.23 -6.46
C ALA A 112 2.81 -15.13 -5.47
N ARG A 113 2.83 -14.08 -4.65
CA ARG A 113 3.84 -13.85 -3.62
C ARG A 113 3.17 -13.85 -2.26
N PHE A 114 3.67 -14.64 -1.33
CA PHE A 114 3.10 -14.80 -0.01
C PHE A 114 3.96 -14.13 1.06
N ALA A 115 3.31 -13.58 2.08
CA ALA A 115 3.92 -13.30 3.37
C ALA A 115 4.24 -14.64 4.06
N THR A 116 5.31 -14.70 4.83
CA THR A 116 5.74 -15.94 5.51
C THR A 116 5.11 -16.11 6.88
N HIS A 117 4.69 -14.99 7.52
CA HIS A 117 3.96 -15.04 8.77
C HIS A 117 2.44 -14.96 8.53
N GLN A 118 1.68 -15.67 9.37
CA GLN A 118 0.23 -15.60 9.35
C GLN A 118 -0.25 -14.18 9.65
N TYR A 119 -1.23 -13.72 8.89
CA TYR A 119 -1.82 -12.40 9.07
C TYR A 119 -2.70 -12.37 10.31
N LYS A 120 -2.42 -11.42 11.18
CA LYS A 120 -3.24 -11.13 12.36
C LYS A 120 -3.72 -9.68 12.25
N ASP A 121 -5.00 -9.46 12.45
CA ASP A 121 -5.58 -8.12 12.38
C ASP A 121 -4.96 -7.21 13.45
N ASN A 122 -4.38 -6.09 13.01
CA ASN A 122 -3.86 -4.96 13.80
C ASN A 122 -2.87 -5.26 14.95
N ALA A 123 -2.35 -6.49 15.07
CA ALA A 123 -1.62 -6.86 16.27
C ALA A 123 -0.15 -6.42 16.27
N GLU A 124 0.51 -6.43 15.12
CA GLU A 124 1.97 -6.23 15.06
C GLU A 124 2.39 -5.43 13.82
N LYS A 125 2.16 -4.10 13.82
CA LYS A 125 2.53 -3.23 12.70
C LYS A 125 4.03 -3.29 12.33
N GLN A 126 4.86 -3.81 13.22
CA GLN A 126 6.31 -3.98 13.03
C GLN A 126 6.70 -5.27 12.29
N ASP A 127 5.79 -6.26 12.17
CA ASP A 127 6.12 -7.54 11.54
C ASP A 127 6.09 -7.43 10.00
N LYS A 128 7.27 -7.17 9.43
CA LYS A 128 7.43 -7.07 7.97
C LYS A 128 7.12 -8.37 7.23
N PHE A 129 7.28 -9.52 7.87
CA PHE A 129 7.04 -10.84 7.27
C PHE A 129 5.55 -11.18 7.18
N MET A 130 4.73 -10.49 7.96
CA MET A 130 3.27 -10.58 7.91
C MET A 130 2.66 -9.58 6.91
N HIS A 131 3.21 -8.36 6.84
CA HIS A 131 2.62 -7.27 6.08
C HIS A 131 3.11 -7.17 4.63
N LEU A 132 4.36 -7.57 4.36
CA LEU A 132 5.00 -7.42 3.05
C LEU A 132 5.20 -8.78 2.37
N THR A 133 4.82 -8.86 1.10
CA THR A 133 4.89 -10.07 0.27
C THR A 133 6.15 -10.11 -0.60
N ASN A 134 7.04 -9.11 -0.48
CA ASN A 134 8.26 -9.03 -1.26
C ASN A 134 9.19 -10.24 -1.01
N TYR A 135 9.56 -10.97 -2.05
CA TYR A 135 10.48 -12.10 -1.96
C TYR A 135 11.78 -11.76 -1.24
N SER A 136 12.36 -10.57 -1.53
CA SER A 136 13.60 -10.12 -0.90
C SER A 136 13.52 -9.92 0.62
N ILE A 137 12.31 -9.74 1.17
CA ILE A 137 12.05 -9.70 2.61
C ILE A 137 11.81 -11.11 3.12
N ASN A 138 10.86 -11.81 2.53
CA ASN A 138 10.37 -13.09 3.02
C ASN A 138 11.43 -14.23 2.94
N LYS A 139 12.38 -14.17 2.00
CA LYS A 139 13.51 -15.11 1.96
C LYS A 139 14.46 -15.03 3.17
N LYS A 140 14.29 -14.01 4.03
CA LYS A 140 15.07 -13.83 5.27
C LYS A 140 14.30 -14.26 6.52
N SER A 141 13.06 -14.69 6.36
CA SER A 141 12.28 -15.31 7.44
C SER A 141 12.86 -16.68 7.70
N SER A 142 13.44 -16.88 8.85
CA SER A 142 13.94 -18.17 9.35
C SER A 142 12.85 -18.89 10.11
#